data_25c8d71780042082a0769100a51a9ea1
#
_entry.id   25c8d71780042082a0769100a51a9ea1
#
_cell.length_a   1.000
_cell.length_b   1.000
_cell.length_c   1.000
_cell.angle_alpha   90.00
_cell.angle_beta   90.00
_cell.angle_gamma   90.00
#
_symmetry.space_group_name_H-M   'P 1'
#
loop_
_entity.id
_entity.type
_entity.pdbx_description
1 polymer ?
#
loop_
_entity_poly.entity_id
_entity_poly.type
_entity_poly.pdbx_seq_one_letter_code
_entity_poly.pdbx_strand_id
1 'polypeptide(L)'
;DRFLGPEKPLKSSLHTPIIQSVEVLDEYTVKFTLKVPFAFFLNNLAHSATALVSPTAHKKWGKDLTLHPVGTGPFKFVEWVRGDRIVLERNDEYYEGKPRLDKVIIRTVREDSSRVLGLEAGDYDLIVRIPPEEVPRLQREGRVRVYSEQSNRALRIGINASKKPLDDV
;
A
#
# COMPACT_ATOMS: atom_id res chain seq x y z
N ASP A 1 -6.86 -4.42 18.27
CA ASP A 1 -6.24 -3.67 19.40
C ASP A 1 -5.24 -2.60 18.96
N ARG A 2 -4.54 -2.78 17.82
CA ARG A 2 -3.55 -1.79 17.35
C ARG A 2 -4.17 -0.40 17.11
N PHE A 3 -5.43 -0.32 16.71
CA PHE A 3 -6.13 0.93 16.42
C PHE A 3 -6.96 1.46 17.58
N LEU A 4 -7.27 0.61 18.56
CA LEU A 4 -8.12 0.95 19.72
C LEU A 4 -7.29 1.12 21.00
N GLY A 5 -5.98 0.81 20.96
CA GLY A 5 -5.07 0.95 22.09
C GLY A 5 -4.71 2.40 22.43
N PRO A 6 -4.10 2.65 23.60
CA PRO A 6 -3.73 3.98 24.07
C PRO A 6 -2.67 4.67 23.18
N GLU A 7 -1.85 3.89 22.47
CA GLU A 7 -0.91 4.43 21.47
C GLU A 7 -1.63 4.60 20.13
N LYS A 8 -2.17 5.78 19.88
CA LYS A 8 -2.83 6.12 18.60
C LYS A 8 -1.77 6.29 17.51
N PRO A 9 -1.70 5.41 16.49
CA PRO A 9 -0.87 5.68 15.33
C PRO A 9 -1.42 6.89 14.56
N LEU A 10 -0.55 7.73 14.06
CA LEU A 10 -0.84 9.05 13.46
C LEU A 10 -1.93 9.04 12.35
N LYS A 11 -2.21 7.90 11.74
CA LYS A 11 -3.17 7.76 10.62
C LYS A 11 -4.42 6.93 10.96
N SER A 12 -4.57 6.46 12.18
CA SER A 12 -5.73 5.66 12.60
C SER A 12 -7.04 6.45 12.64
N SER A 13 -6.95 7.78 12.74
CA SER A 13 -8.11 8.66 12.80
C SER A 13 -9.00 8.64 11.56
N LEU A 14 -8.51 8.17 10.42
CA LEU A 14 -9.28 8.13 9.17
C LEU A 14 -10.24 6.93 9.09
N HIS A 15 -9.93 5.82 9.75
CA HIS A 15 -10.66 4.56 9.57
C HIS A 15 -11.33 4.02 10.83
N THR A 16 -10.87 4.43 12.01
CA THR A 16 -11.31 3.87 13.29
C THR A 16 -12.36 4.65 14.08
N PRO A 17 -12.65 5.94 13.81
CA PRO A 17 -13.60 6.69 14.65
C PRO A 17 -15.00 6.10 14.69
N ILE A 18 -15.37 5.32 13.65
CA ILE A 18 -16.70 4.72 13.50
C ILE A 18 -16.83 3.36 14.18
N ILE A 19 -15.72 2.69 14.53
CA ILE A 19 -15.76 1.39 15.20
C ILE A 19 -16.00 1.61 16.69
N GLN A 20 -17.04 0.97 17.21
CA GLN A 20 -17.37 0.97 18.63
C GLN A 20 -16.66 -0.17 19.34
N SER A 21 -16.81 -1.41 18.83
CA SER A 21 -16.14 -2.60 19.38
C SER A 21 -15.78 -3.61 18.29
N VAL A 22 -14.84 -4.48 18.61
CA VAL A 22 -14.45 -5.64 17.81
C VAL A 22 -14.46 -6.85 18.74
N GLU A 23 -15.25 -7.87 18.39
CA GLU A 23 -15.42 -9.08 19.18
C GLU A 23 -15.04 -10.30 18.32
N VAL A 24 -14.25 -11.21 18.87
CA VAL A 24 -13.96 -12.52 18.26
C VAL A 24 -15.04 -13.47 18.76
N LEU A 25 -15.90 -13.95 17.86
CA LEU A 25 -16.99 -14.87 18.19
C LEU A 25 -16.52 -16.31 18.19
N ASP A 26 -15.68 -16.68 17.21
CA ASP A 26 -15.07 -18.00 17.05
C ASP A 26 -13.76 -17.89 16.26
N GLU A 27 -13.16 -19.03 15.89
CA GLU A 27 -11.88 -19.10 15.19
C GLU A 27 -11.86 -18.34 13.85
N TYR A 28 -13.02 -18.24 13.18
CA TYR A 28 -13.14 -17.67 11.83
C TYR A 28 -14.09 -16.47 11.76
N THR A 29 -14.71 -16.08 12.88
CA THR A 29 -15.75 -15.05 12.90
C THR A 29 -15.36 -13.88 13.80
N VAL A 30 -15.30 -12.68 13.20
CA VAL A 30 -15.08 -11.43 13.90
C VAL A 30 -16.27 -10.49 13.69
N LYS A 31 -16.82 -9.98 14.78
CA LYS A 31 -17.95 -9.04 14.78
C LYS A 31 -17.44 -7.61 15.01
N PHE A 32 -17.77 -6.72 14.09
CA PHE A 32 -17.55 -5.29 14.25
C PHE A 32 -18.86 -4.61 14.59
N THR A 33 -18.89 -3.87 15.70
CA THR A 33 -20.01 -2.99 16.05
C THR A 33 -19.61 -1.55 15.71
N LEU A 34 -20.43 -0.90 14.91
CA LEU A 34 -20.19 0.49 14.48
C LEU A 34 -21.04 1.44 15.33
N LYS A 35 -20.53 2.66 15.59
CA LYS A 35 -21.24 3.73 16.31
C LYS A 35 -22.44 4.27 15.51
N VAL A 36 -22.33 4.27 14.19
CA VAL A 36 -23.35 4.70 13.23
C VAL A 36 -23.31 3.79 12.02
N PRO A 37 -24.43 3.61 11.29
CA PRO A 37 -24.43 2.92 10.02
C PRO A 37 -23.45 3.57 9.03
N PHE A 38 -22.58 2.77 8.39
CA PHE A 38 -21.59 3.28 7.45
C PHE A 38 -21.41 2.34 6.26
N ALA A 39 -22.00 2.70 5.13
CA ALA A 39 -22.04 1.86 3.92
C ALA A 39 -20.64 1.52 3.37
N PHE A 40 -19.65 2.42 3.53
CA PHE A 40 -18.28 2.22 3.02
C PHE A 40 -17.36 1.49 4.00
N PHE A 41 -17.89 0.86 5.05
CA PHE A 41 -17.07 0.20 6.07
C PHE A 41 -16.14 -0.86 5.49
N LEU A 42 -16.64 -1.74 4.63
CA LEU A 42 -15.83 -2.79 3.99
C LEU A 42 -14.76 -2.21 3.06
N ASN A 43 -15.07 -1.13 2.33
CA ASN A 43 -14.09 -0.44 1.51
C ASN A 43 -12.95 0.14 2.37
N ASN A 44 -13.28 0.66 3.56
CA ASN A 44 -12.27 1.12 4.50
C ASN A 44 -11.40 -0.01 5.05
N LEU A 45 -11.97 -1.20 5.27
CA LEU A 45 -11.20 -2.38 5.67
C LEU A 45 -10.27 -2.90 4.57
N ALA A 46 -10.58 -2.64 3.30
CA ALA A 46 -9.72 -2.98 2.17
C ALA A 46 -8.56 -1.99 1.96
N HIS A 47 -8.50 -0.90 2.72
CA HIS A 47 -7.43 0.09 2.59
C HIS A 47 -6.11 -0.46 3.17
N SER A 48 -4.97 -0.12 2.55
CA SER A 48 -3.64 -0.58 2.98
C SER A 48 -3.28 -0.26 4.45
N ALA A 49 -3.85 0.81 5.01
CA ALA A 49 -3.64 1.18 6.42
C ALA A 49 -4.27 0.19 7.42
N THR A 50 -5.21 -0.65 6.97
CA THR A 50 -5.90 -1.65 7.78
C THR A 50 -5.40 -3.08 7.52
N ALA A 51 -4.30 -3.22 6.77
CA ALA A 51 -3.67 -4.51 6.53
C ALA A 51 -3.40 -5.26 7.84
N LEU A 52 -3.74 -6.56 7.84
CA LEU A 52 -3.53 -7.44 8.98
C LEU A 52 -2.04 -7.72 9.17
N VAL A 53 -1.59 -7.68 10.41
CA VAL A 53 -0.22 -8.01 10.80
C VAL A 53 -0.23 -9.06 11.90
N SER A 54 0.81 -9.88 11.94
CA SER A 54 0.96 -10.92 12.97
C SER A 54 0.98 -10.31 14.37
N PRO A 55 0.10 -10.74 15.31
CA PRO A 55 0.14 -10.30 16.70
C PRO A 55 1.46 -10.62 17.39
N THR A 56 2.06 -11.77 17.07
CA THR A 56 3.37 -12.18 17.61
C THR A 56 4.47 -11.26 17.13
N ALA A 57 4.49 -10.94 15.84
CA ALA A 57 5.45 -9.98 15.29
C ALA A 57 5.27 -8.58 15.90
N HIS A 58 4.02 -8.15 16.08
CA HIS A 58 3.73 -6.87 16.74
C HIS A 58 4.25 -6.82 18.18
N LYS A 59 4.05 -7.89 18.96
CA LYS A 59 4.59 -8.01 20.33
C LYS A 59 6.12 -8.00 20.35
N LYS A 60 6.75 -8.70 19.39
CA LYS A 60 8.21 -8.82 19.31
C LYS A 60 8.88 -7.51 18.89
N TRP A 61 8.37 -6.85 17.87
CA TRP A 61 9.04 -5.75 17.18
C TRP A 61 8.48 -4.36 17.54
N GLY A 62 7.26 -4.28 18.05
CA GLY A 62 6.64 -3.00 18.46
C GLY A 62 6.72 -1.93 17.37
N LYS A 63 7.46 -0.84 17.64
CA LYS A 63 7.67 0.28 16.71
C LYS A 63 8.49 -0.10 15.47
N ASP A 64 9.33 -1.12 15.58
CA ASP A 64 10.20 -1.60 14.49
C ASP A 64 9.51 -2.62 13.58
N LEU A 65 8.21 -2.89 13.78
CA LEU A 65 7.42 -3.79 12.94
C LEU A 65 7.47 -3.40 11.45
N THR A 66 7.64 -2.12 11.14
CA THR A 66 7.79 -1.63 9.75
C THR A 66 9.07 -2.14 9.08
N LEU A 67 10.08 -2.53 9.85
CA LEU A 67 11.32 -3.12 9.36
C LEU A 67 11.25 -4.65 9.30
N HIS A 68 10.26 -5.23 9.97
CA HIS A 68 10.03 -6.67 10.08
C HIS A 68 8.55 -7.01 9.82
N PRO A 69 7.99 -6.63 8.66
CA PRO A 69 6.58 -6.87 8.38
C PRO A 69 6.28 -8.36 8.27
N VAL A 70 5.24 -8.80 8.98
CA VAL A 70 4.70 -10.16 8.91
C VAL A 70 3.20 -10.04 8.74
N GLY A 71 2.71 -10.45 7.59
CA GLY A 71 1.30 -10.41 7.22
C GLY A 71 0.82 -11.74 6.68
N THR A 72 -0.36 -11.73 6.05
CA THR A 72 -1.05 -12.91 5.48
C THR A 72 -1.00 -12.95 3.95
N GLY A 73 -0.16 -12.15 3.32
CA GLY A 73 -0.09 -11.97 1.88
C GLY A 73 0.61 -13.11 1.13
N PRO A 74 0.56 -13.06 -0.23
CA PRO A 74 1.17 -14.07 -1.10
C PRO A 74 2.71 -14.07 -1.09
N PHE A 75 3.33 -13.04 -0.54
CA PHE A 75 4.78 -12.94 -0.44
C PHE A 75 5.22 -12.61 0.98
N LYS A 76 6.34 -13.20 1.42
CA LYS A 76 7.01 -12.98 2.69
C LYS A 76 8.13 -11.96 2.52
N PHE A 77 8.30 -11.09 3.50
CA PHE A 77 9.37 -10.09 3.51
C PHE A 77 10.74 -10.75 3.77
N VAL A 78 11.73 -10.37 2.98
CA VAL A 78 13.12 -10.82 3.13
C VAL A 78 14.01 -9.68 3.61
N GLU A 79 14.10 -8.59 2.83
CA GLU A 79 14.95 -7.46 3.18
C GLU A 79 14.40 -6.13 2.66
N TRP A 80 14.82 -5.06 3.28
CA TRP A 80 14.63 -3.70 2.81
C TRP A 80 15.93 -2.92 2.88
N VAL A 81 16.53 -2.64 1.72
CA VAL A 81 17.65 -1.71 1.57
C VAL A 81 17.08 -0.33 1.27
N ARG A 82 17.16 0.58 2.26
CA ARG A 82 16.54 1.92 2.15
C ARG A 82 17.11 2.68 0.97
N GLY A 83 16.22 3.23 0.13
CA GLY A 83 16.59 3.99 -1.06
C GLY A 83 16.96 3.14 -2.27
N ASP A 84 17.08 1.82 -2.14
CA ASP A 84 17.39 0.90 -3.22
C ASP A 84 16.23 -0.06 -3.50
N ARG A 85 15.98 -1.04 -2.62
CA ARG A 85 15.05 -2.13 -2.94
C ARG A 85 14.36 -2.73 -1.71
N ILE A 86 13.23 -3.37 -1.97
CA ILE A 86 12.58 -4.34 -1.08
C ILE A 86 12.58 -5.68 -1.79
N VAL A 87 12.97 -6.75 -1.08
CA VAL A 87 12.94 -8.12 -1.57
C VAL A 87 11.87 -8.90 -0.83
N LEU A 88 11.03 -9.58 -1.59
CA LEU A 88 9.98 -10.46 -1.11
C LEU A 88 10.19 -11.85 -1.71
N GLU A 89 9.96 -12.90 -0.94
CA GLU A 89 9.93 -14.28 -1.40
C GLU A 89 8.50 -14.83 -1.38
N ARG A 90 8.26 -15.86 -2.16
CA ARG A 90 6.97 -16.52 -2.24
C ARG A 90 6.55 -17.11 -0.89
N ASN A 91 5.27 -16.95 -0.56
CA ASN A 91 4.61 -17.68 0.51
C ASN A 91 3.94 -18.95 -0.05
N ASP A 92 4.60 -20.10 0.09
CA ASP A 92 4.07 -21.37 -0.41
C ASP A 92 2.80 -21.83 0.31
N GLU A 93 2.54 -21.26 1.51
CA GLU A 93 1.37 -21.54 2.36
C GLU A 93 0.29 -20.46 2.22
N TYR A 94 0.31 -19.67 1.14
CA TYR A 94 -0.72 -18.64 0.93
C TYR A 94 -2.09 -19.28 0.73
N TYR A 95 -3.10 -18.79 1.46
CA TYR A 95 -4.43 -19.42 1.56
C TYR A 95 -5.22 -19.44 0.24
N GLU A 96 -4.94 -18.54 -0.71
CA GLU A 96 -5.52 -18.57 -2.07
C GLU A 96 -4.69 -19.38 -3.07
N GLY A 97 -3.69 -20.13 -2.59
CA GLY A 97 -2.82 -20.97 -3.39
C GLY A 97 -1.45 -20.37 -3.65
N LYS A 98 -0.52 -21.24 -4.02
CA LYS A 98 0.89 -20.90 -4.23
C LYS A 98 1.07 -19.88 -5.35
N PRO A 99 1.70 -18.72 -5.10
CA PRO A 99 2.01 -17.75 -6.14
C PRO A 99 2.93 -18.32 -7.23
N ARG A 100 2.78 -17.82 -8.46
CA ARG A 100 3.59 -18.30 -9.60
C ARG A 100 5.01 -17.76 -9.59
N LEU A 101 5.24 -16.56 -9.02
CA LEU A 101 6.57 -15.97 -8.92
C LEU A 101 7.27 -16.45 -7.66
N ASP A 102 8.54 -16.80 -7.76
CA ASP A 102 9.37 -17.21 -6.62
C ASP A 102 9.79 -16.01 -5.77
N LYS A 103 10.02 -14.88 -6.41
CA LYS A 103 10.52 -13.66 -5.77
C LYS A 103 9.98 -12.42 -6.45
N VAL A 104 9.81 -11.35 -5.67
CA VAL A 104 9.50 -10.00 -6.14
C VAL A 104 10.54 -9.04 -5.59
N ILE A 105 11.16 -8.26 -6.46
CA ILE A 105 12.12 -7.21 -6.10
C ILE A 105 11.52 -5.87 -6.48
N ILE A 106 11.21 -5.04 -5.50
CA ILE A 106 10.67 -3.69 -5.71
C ILE A 106 11.83 -2.70 -5.60
N ARG A 107 12.24 -2.10 -6.71
CA ARG A 107 13.31 -1.10 -6.75
C ARG A 107 12.80 0.33 -6.70
N THR A 108 13.54 1.18 -6.01
CA THR A 108 13.24 2.62 -5.93
C THR A 108 14.03 3.35 -7.00
N VAL A 109 13.37 3.71 -8.09
CA VAL A 109 13.96 4.51 -9.17
C VAL A 109 13.20 5.84 -9.24
N ARG A 110 13.87 6.93 -8.88
CA ARG A 110 13.22 8.25 -8.73
C ARG A 110 12.91 8.90 -10.06
N GLU A 111 13.85 8.82 -11.02
CA GLU A 111 13.74 9.45 -12.32
C GLU A 111 12.83 8.66 -13.25
N ASP A 112 11.81 9.31 -13.78
CA ASP A 112 10.80 8.68 -14.65
C ASP A 112 11.40 8.12 -15.94
N SER A 113 12.30 8.88 -16.58
CA SER A 113 13.01 8.44 -17.78
C SER A 113 13.89 7.21 -17.54
N SER A 114 14.59 7.15 -16.40
CA SER A 114 15.40 5.99 -16.03
C SER A 114 14.55 4.73 -15.84
N ARG A 115 13.31 4.85 -15.33
CA ARG A 115 12.41 3.71 -15.23
C ARG A 115 11.98 3.19 -16.60
N VAL A 116 11.65 4.10 -17.52
CA VAL A 116 11.25 3.72 -18.88
C VAL A 116 12.40 3.05 -19.61
N LEU A 117 13.60 3.64 -19.57
CA LEU A 117 14.80 3.06 -20.21
C LEU A 117 15.14 1.68 -19.63
N GLY A 118 15.08 1.52 -18.31
CA GLY A 118 15.36 0.24 -17.66
C GLY A 118 14.32 -0.85 -18.02
N LEU A 119 13.04 -0.48 -18.22
CA LEU A 119 12.05 -1.42 -18.75
C LEU A 119 12.37 -1.85 -20.18
N GLU A 120 12.74 -0.90 -21.04
CA GLU A 120 13.11 -1.18 -22.44
C GLU A 120 14.40 -1.99 -22.57
N ALA A 121 15.34 -1.79 -21.65
CA ALA A 121 16.59 -2.57 -21.54
C ALA A 121 16.37 -3.97 -20.95
N GLY A 122 15.22 -4.24 -20.34
CA GLY A 122 14.96 -5.51 -19.65
C GLY A 122 15.50 -5.58 -18.21
N ASP A 123 15.92 -4.45 -17.62
CA ASP A 123 16.34 -4.37 -16.21
C ASP A 123 15.14 -4.49 -15.25
N TYR A 124 13.93 -4.19 -15.74
CA TYR A 124 12.67 -4.28 -15.02
C TYR A 124 11.62 -5.01 -15.84
N ASP A 125 10.86 -5.88 -15.18
CA ASP A 125 9.72 -6.59 -15.77
C ASP A 125 8.45 -5.73 -15.77
N LEU A 126 8.34 -4.78 -14.83
CA LEU A 126 7.19 -3.91 -14.65
C LEU A 126 7.62 -2.56 -14.06
N ILE A 127 7.08 -1.49 -14.60
CA ILE A 127 7.19 -0.14 -14.01
C ILE A 127 5.81 0.46 -13.79
N VAL A 128 5.72 1.37 -12.83
CA VAL A 128 4.51 2.16 -12.55
C VAL A 128 4.77 3.64 -12.78
N ARG A 129 3.71 4.41 -13.07
CA ARG A 129 3.78 5.87 -13.30
C ARG A 129 4.65 6.23 -14.50
N ILE A 130 4.26 5.71 -15.65
CA ILE A 130 4.87 6.12 -16.93
C ILE A 130 4.50 7.58 -17.19
N PRO A 131 5.45 8.45 -17.61
CA PRO A 131 5.14 9.79 -18.08
C PRO A 131 4.09 9.74 -19.20
N PRO A 132 3.02 10.53 -19.14
CA PRO A 132 1.97 10.49 -20.15
C PRO A 132 2.47 10.68 -21.59
N GLU A 133 3.52 11.47 -21.77
CA GLU A 133 4.17 11.72 -23.07
C GLU A 133 4.85 10.49 -23.68
N GLU A 134 5.30 9.55 -22.83
CA GLU A 134 5.93 8.30 -23.27
C GLU A 134 4.93 7.23 -23.71
N VAL A 135 3.69 7.31 -23.24
CA VAL A 135 2.66 6.29 -23.49
C VAL A 135 2.42 6.06 -24.98
N PRO A 136 2.22 7.10 -25.84
CA PRO A 136 2.00 6.89 -27.26
C PRO A 136 3.20 6.25 -27.97
N ARG A 137 4.42 6.57 -27.54
CA ARG A 137 5.64 5.98 -28.10
C ARG A 137 5.73 4.50 -27.78
N LEU A 138 5.61 4.14 -26.49
CA LEU A 138 5.70 2.75 -26.02
C LEU A 138 4.61 1.86 -26.64
N GLN A 139 3.39 2.38 -26.79
CA GLN A 139 2.30 1.66 -27.44
C GLN A 139 2.58 1.40 -28.94
N ARG A 140 3.14 2.38 -29.65
CA ARG A 140 3.46 2.27 -31.08
C ARG A 140 4.61 1.28 -31.32
N GLU A 141 5.62 1.27 -30.47
CA GLU A 141 6.77 0.36 -30.57
C GLU A 141 6.39 -1.09 -30.24
N GLY A 142 5.39 -1.31 -29.41
CA GLY A 142 4.82 -2.63 -29.14
C GLY A 142 5.73 -3.61 -28.40
N ARG A 143 6.89 -3.16 -27.91
CA ARG A 143 7.85 -4.01 -27.16
C ARG A 143 7.37 -4.31 -25.75
N VAL A 144 6.59 -3.38 -25.16
CA VAL A 144 6.05 -3.47 -23.82
C VAL A 144 4.52 -3.30 -23.85
N ARG A 145 3.83 -3.87 -22.89
CA ARG A 145 2.39 -3.66 -22.72
C ARG A 145 2.15 -2.46 -21.82
N VAL A 146 1.35 -1.52 -22.27
CA VAL A 146 0.94 -0.34 -21.49
C VAL A 146 -0.50 -0.52 -21.04
N TYR A 147 -0.71 -0.49 -19.72
CA TYR A 147 -2.02 -0.50 -19.09
C TYR A 147 -2.32 0.91 -18.57
N SER A 148 -3.45 1.46 -18.97
CA SER A 148 -3.91 2.78 -18.55
C SER A 148 -5.36 2.68 -18.10
N GLU A 149 -5.63 3.06 -16.87
CA GLU A 149 -6.96 3.05 -16.27
C GLU A 149 -7.31 4.41 -15.70
N GLN A 150 -8.58 4.74 -15.72
CA GLN A 150 -9.08 5.96 -15.07
C GLN A 150 -8.90 5.85 -13.55
N SER A 151 -8.34 6.90 -12.96
CA SER A 151 -8.06 6.97 -11.53
C SER A 151 -8.97 8.01 -10.86
N ASN A 152 -9.33 7.79 -9.62
CA ASN A 152 -9.96 8.80 -8.75
C ASN A 152 -8.95 9.78 -8.13
N ARG A 153 -7.73 9.81 -8.65
CA ARG A 153 -6.67 10.70 -8.19
C ARG A 153 -6.94 12.13 -8.62
N ALA A 154 -6.94 13.05 -7.68
CA ALA A 154 -7.03 14.48 -7.96
C ALA A 154 -5.70 15.16 -7.60
N LEU A 155 -5.18 15.99 -8.50
CA LEU A 155 -4.15 16.96 -8.17
C LEU A 155 -4.83 18.14 -7.49
N ARG A 156 -4.30 18.53 -6.34
CA ARG A 156 -4.81 19.66 -5.57
C ARG A 156 -3.70 20.65 -5.30
N ILE A 157 -3.98 21.91 -5.52
CA ILE A 157 -3.11 23.02 -5.08
C ILE A 157 -3.65 23.46 -3.72
N GLY A 158 -2.88 23.23 -2.65
CA GLY A 158 -3.20 23.73 -1.31
C GLY A 158 -2.78 25.19 -1.19
N ILE A 159 -3.72 26.08 -0.92
CA ILE A 159 -3.46 27.49 -0.68
C ILE A 159 -3.47 27.73 0.83
N ASN A 160 -2.41 28.36 1.35
CA ASN A 160 -2.37 28.77 2.74
C ASN A 160 -2.97 30.18 2.89
N ALA A 161 -4.28 30.24 3.10
CA ALA A 161 -5.03 31.49 3.26
C ALA A 161 -4.72 32.23 4.58
N SER A 162 -3.85 31.74 5.46
CA SER A 162 -3.41 32.46 6.66
C SER A 162 -2.12 33.24 6.47
N LYS A 163 -1.56 33.29 5.25
CA LYS A 163 -0.32 33.99 4.93
C LYS A 163 -0.46 34.88 3.70
N LYS A 164 0.13 36.08 3.79
CA LYS A 164 0.25 36.99 2.63
C LYS A 164 0.99 36.32 1.47
N PRO A 165 0.57 36.56 0.23
CA PRO A 165 -0.51 37.44 -0.24
C PRO A 165 -1.88 36.76 -0.36
N LEU A 166 -2.09 35.58 0.23
CA LEU A 166 -3.28 34.73 0.05
C LEU A 166 -4.24 34.80 1.26
N ASP A 167 -4.02 35.74 2.17
CA ASP A 167 -4.83 35.98 3.37
C ASP A 167 -6.01 36.95 3.12
N ASP A 168 -6.13 37.46 1.91
CA ASP A 168 -7.16 38.44 1.49
C ASP A 168 -8.14 37.77 0.50
N VAL A 169 -8.94 36.79 1.02
CA VAL A 169 -9.97 36.07 0.26
C VAL A 169 -11.32 36.22 0.95
#